data_b89614c7a4d7f65b3dacd84425c939eb
#
_entry.id   b89614c7a4d7f65b3dacd84425c939eb
#
_cell.length_a   1.000
_cell.length_b   1.000
_cell.length_c   1.000
_cell.angle_alpha   90.00
_cell.angle_beta   90.00
_cell.angle_gamma   90.00
#
_symmetry.space_group_name_H-M   'P 1'
#
loop_
_entity.id
_entity.type
_entity.pdbx_description
1 polymer ?
#
loop_
_entity_poly.entity_id
_entity_poly.type
_entity_poly.pdbx_seq_one_letter_code
_entity_poly.pdbx_strand_id
1 'polypeptide(L)'
;REKLGDDKVVLGLSGGVDSSVAAVLLHKAIGKNLYCIFVDSGLLRKNEFEDVLESYKNMGLNVKGVKAGAKFLGDLAGVSDPETKRKIIGRDFVEVFNEEAVQIKDVRWLAQGTIYPDVIESVSVNGPSATIKSHHNVGGLPEKMNLRIVEPLRLLFKDEVRRVGRSLGISEQLIGRHPFPGPGLA
;
A
#
# COMPACT_ATOMS: atom_id res chain seq x y z
N ARG A 1 -12.82 -10.51 -10.52
CA ARG A 1 -13.92 -11.10 -9.71
C ARG A 1 -13.84 -12.63 -9.72
N GLU A 2 -13.73 -13.23 -10.89
CA GLU A 2 -13.66 -14.71 -11.04
C GLU A 2 -12.55 -15.34 -10.17
N LYS A 3 -11.38 -14.71 -10.11
CA LYS A 3 -10.22 -15.21 -9.32
C LYS A 3 -10.44 -15.13 -7.80
N LEU A 4 -11.17 -14.12 -7.33
CA LEU A 4 -11.32 -13.84 -5.89
C LEU A 4 -12.58 -14.45 -5.28
N GLY A 5 -13.65 -14.60 -6.08
CA GLY A 5 -14.94 -15.07 -5.58
C GLY A 5 -15.44 -14.26 -4.40
N ASP A 6 -15.77 -14.96 -3.31
CA ASP A 6 -16.22 -14.40 -2.03
C ASP A 6 -15.10 -14.32 -0.99
N ASP A 7 -13.86 -14.59 -1.38
CA ASP A 7 -12.70 -14.52 -0.49
C ASP A 7 -12.44 -13.08 -0.01
N LYS A 8 -11.96 -12.95 1.23
CA LYS A 8 -11.52 -11.68 1.78
C LYS A 8 -10.12 -11.31 1.30
N VAL A 9 -9.95 -10.04 1.00
CA VAL A 9 -8.71 -9.45 0.50
C VAL A 9 -8.27 -8.34 1.46
N VAL A 10 -7.00 -8.31 1.83
CA VAL A 10 -6.39 -7.19 2.56
C VAL A 10 -5.48 -6.38 1.63
N LEU A 11 -5.48 -5.06 1.78
CA LEU A 11 -4.69 -4.12 0.99
C LEU A 11 -4.08 -3.04 1.88
N GLY A 12 -2.76 -2.86 1.82
CA GLY A 12 -2.09 -1.70 2.40
C GLY A 12 -2.24 -0.47 1.51
N LEU A 13 -2.74 0.63 2.09
CA LEU A 13 -2.84 1.91 1.41
C LEU A 13 -1.64 2.78 1.77
N SER A 14 -1.02 3.37 0.77
CA SER A 14 0.12 4.29 0.94
C SER A 14 -0.26 5.76 0.79
N GLY A 15 -1.54 6.07 0.54
CA GLY A 15 -1.96 7.41 0.13
C GLY A 15 -1.59 7.78 -1.32
N GLY A 16 -0.88 6.89 -2.04
CA GLY A 16 -0.48 7.07 -3.43
C GLY A 16 -1.55 6.66 -4.43
N VAL A 17 -1.37 7.09 -5.68
CA VAL A 17 -2.33 6.84 -6.78
C VAL A 17 -2.57 5.35 -7.02
N ASP A 18 -1.50 4.55 -7.06
CA ASP A 18 -1.60 3.14 -7.45
C ASP A 18 -2.39 2.31 -6.44
N SER A 19 -2.06 2.44 -5.15
CA SER A 19 -2.80 1.76 -4.08
C SER A 19 -4.26 2.21 -4.02
N SER A 20 -4.54 3.50 -4.29
CA SER A 20 -5.90 4.04 -4.31
C SER A 20 -6.72 3.50 -5.48
N VAL A 21 -6.13 3.46 -6.68
CA VAL A 21 -6.80 2.88 -7.87
C VAL A 21 -7.04 1.40 -7.68
N ALA A 22 -6.05 0.65 -7.15
CA ALA A 22 -6.21 -0.77 -6.83
C ALA A 22 -7.35 -1.00 -5.83
N ALA A 23 -7.44 -0.16 -4.78
CA ALA A 23 -8.50 -0.25 -3.77
C ALA A 23 -9.89 -0.05 -4.37
N VAL A 24 -10.09 1.02 -5.15
CA VAL A 24 -11.40 1.30 -5.77
C VAL A 24 -11.79 0.24 -6.77
N LEU A 25 -10.83 -0.24 -7.58
CA LEU A 25 -11.06 -1.32 -8.56
C LEU A 25 -11.49 -2.61 -7.85
N LEU A 26 -10.78 -3.01 -6.81
CA LEU A 26 -11.10 -4.19 -6.00
C LEU A 26 -12.43 -4.03 -5.28
N HIS A 27 -12.70 -2.85 -4.70
CA HIS A 27 -13.97 -2.58 -4.05
C HIS A 27 -15.15 -2.73 -5.01
N LYS A 28 -15.04 -2.25 -6.25
CA LYS A 28 -16.07 -2.48 -7.29
C LYS A 28 -16.23 -3.97 -7.66
N ALA A 29 -15.16 -4.75 -7.51
CA ALA A 29 -15.20 -6.18 -7.85
C ALA A 29 -15.78 -7.05 -6.74
N ILE A 30 -15.38 -6.82 -5.46
CA ILE A 30 -15.66 -7.70 -4.32
C ILE A 30 -16.33 -6.99 -3.13
N GLY A 31 -16.60 -5.68 -3.23
CA GLY A 31 -17.35 -4.92 -2.23
C GLY A 31 -16.75 -4.99 -0.82
N LYS A 32 -17.55 -5.40 0.15
CA LYS A 32 -17.19 -5.46 1.57
C LYS A 32 -16.12 -6.47 1.92
N ASN A 33 -15.77 -7.37 1.01
CA ASN A 33 -14.70 -8.35 1.21
C ASN A 33 -13.29 -7.75 1.03
N LEU A 34 -13.19 -6.48 0.61
CA LEU A 34 -11.95 -5.74 0.63
C LEU A 34 -11.77 -5.02 1.98
N TYR A 35 -10.64 -5.28 2.63
CA TYR A 35 -10.20 -4.63 3.86
C TYR A 35 -8.94 -3.83 3.57
N CYS A 36 -9.00 -2.52 3.78
CA CYS A 36 -7.88 -1.62 3.56
C CYS A 36 -7.27 -1.19 4.88
N ILE A 37 -5.94 -1.14 4.97
CA ILE A 37 -5.19 -0.67 6.14
C ILE A 37 -4.36 0.53 5.69
N PHE A 38 -4.54 1.68 6.35
CA PHE A 38 -3.78 2.89 6.12
C PHE A 38 -3.00 3.27 7.38
N VAL A 39 -1.67 3.24 7.29
CA VAL A 39 -0.77 3.46 8.44
C VAL A 39 -0.26 4.90 8.43
N ASP A 40 -0.46 5.59 9.55
CA ASP A 40 0.21 6.85 9.87
C ASP A 40 1.53 6.53 10.59
N SER A 41 2.63 6.70 9.88
CA SER A 41 3.98 6.52 10.41
C SER A 41 4.48 7.72 11.23
N GLY A 42 3.71 8.81 11.32
CA GLY A 42 4.17 10.09 11.88
C GLY A 42 5.10 10.87 10.94
N LEU A 43 5.37 10.36 9.74
CA LEU A 43 6.24 10.96 8.72
C LEU A 43 5.44 11.51 7.52
N LEU A 44 4.12 11.49 7.60
CA LEU A 44 3.22 12.04 6.60
C LEU A 44 3.22 13.57 6.65
N ARG A 45 2.71 14.22 5.60
CA ARG A 45 2.50 15.66 5.60
C ARG A 45 1.45 16.05 6.63
N LYS A 46 1.46 17.32 7.04
CA LYS A 46 0.46 17.87 7.96
C LYS A 46 -0.96 17.58 7.46
N ASN A 47 -1.79 17.01 8.32
CA ASN A 47 -3.19 16.61 8.09
C ASN A 47 -3.39 15.54 6.99
N GLU A 48 -2.31 15.01 6.39
CA GLU A 48 -2.42 14.06 5.28
C GLU A 48 -3.14 12.78 5.66
N PHE A 49 -2.94 12.30 6.89
CA PHE A 49 -3.57 11.08 7.36
C PHE A 49 -5.10 11.23 7.40
N GLU A 50 -5.58 12.30 8.01
CA GLU A 50 -7.00 12.59 8.16
C GLU A 50 -7.67 12.84 6.80
N ASP A 51 -7.06 13.69 5.96
CA ASP A 51 -7.58 14.05 4.64
C ASP A 51 -7.71 12.82 3.70
N VAL A 52 -6.68 11.97 3.70
CA VAL A 52 -6.66 10.75 2.87
C VAL A 52 -7.65 9.72 3.40
N LEU A 53 -7.71 9.54 4.72
CA LEU A 53 -8.64 8.60 5.33
C LEU A 53 -10.10 9.00 5.08
N GLU A 54 -10.42 10.29 5.16
CA GLU A 54 -11.74 10.81 4.82
C GLU A 54 -12.08 10.61 3.35
N SER A 55 -11.13 10.89 2.44
CA SER A 55 -11.31 10.62 1.01
C SER A 55 -11.66 9.16 0.73
N TYR A 56 -10.97 8.22 1.37
CA TYR A 56 -11.25 6.80 1.20
C TYR A 56 -12.62 6.39 1.74
N LYS A 57 -13.03 6.93 2.88
CA LYS A 57 -14.37 6.71 3.45
C LYS A 57 -15.46 7.23 2.51
N ASN A 58 -15.26 8.41 1.93
CA ASN A 58 -16.18 9.00 0.96
C ASN A 58 -16.32 8.19 -0.34
N MET A 59 -15.31 7.38 -0.68
CA MET A 59 -15.38 6.41 -1.77
C MET A 59 -16.06 5.09 -1.38
N GLY A 60 -16.55 4.96 -0.14
CA GLY A 60 -17.20 3.76 0.39
C GLY A 60 -16.24 2.61 0.72
N LEU A 61 -14.93 2.87 0.78
CA LEU A 61 -13.94 1.86 1.12
C LEU A 61 -13.99 1.49 2.61
N ASN A 62 -13.84 0.20 2.90
CA ASN A 62 -13.66 -0.29 4.27
C ASN A 62 -12.19 -0.10 4.66
N VAL A 63 -11.88 1.06 5.27
CA VAL A 63 -10.50 1.45 5.62
C VAL A 63 -10.34 1.58 7.12
N LYS A 64 -9.35 0.86 7.66
CA LYS A 64 -8.85 1.04 9.03
C LYS A 64 -7.61 1.95 8.99
N GLY A 65 -7.71 3.12 9.63
CA GLY A 65 -6.56 3.98 9.88
C GLY A 65 -5.83 3.56 11.16
N VAL A 66 -4.51 3.45 11.10
CA VAL A 66 -3.66 3.01 12.23
C VAL A 66 -2.62 4.09 12.52
N LYS A 67 -2.66 4.69 13.72
CA LYS A 67 -1.67 5.66 14.15
C LYS A 67 -0.51 4.95 14.84
N ALA A 68 0.62 4.85 14.14
CA ALA A 68 1.83 4.16 14.59
C ALA A 68 3.05 5.09 14.73
N GLY A 69 2.85 6.41 14.66
CA GLY A 69 3.93 7.40 14.66
C GLY A 69 4.91 7.26 15.83
N ALA A 70 4.44 6.91 17.03
CA ALA A 70 5.30 6.72 18.20
C ALA A 70 6.33 5.59 17.98
N LYS A 71 5.93 4.47 17.36
CA LYS A 71 6.81 3.36 17.01
C LYS A 71 7.88 3.79 16.01
N PHE A 72 7.44 4.35 14.86
CA PHE A 72 8.37 4.76 13.80
C PHE A 72 9.39 5.81 14.27
N LEU A 73 8.92 6.84 14.98
CA LEU A 73 9.80 7.88 15.50
C LEU A 73 10.76 7.36 16.57
N GLY A 74 10.30 6.42 17.41
CA GLY A 74 11.14 5.77 18.41
C GLY A 74 12.26 4.96 17.78
N ASP A 75 11.94 4.13 16.77
CA ASP A 75 12.91 3.26 16.10
C ASP A 75 13.88 4.04 15.19
N LEU A 76 13.49 5.24 14.74
CA LEU A 76 14.35 6.15 13.96
C LEU A 76 15.21 7.06 14.82
N ALA A 77 15.02 7.08 16.14
CA ALA A 77 15.76 7.99 17.01
C ALA A 77 17.28 7.74 16.93
N GLY A 78 18.06 8.79 16.64
CA GLY A 78 19.51 8.73 16.51
C GLY A 78 20.03 8.11 15.21
N VAL A 79 19.17 7.67 14.31
CA VAL A 79 19.56 7.10 13.02
C VAL A 79 19.74 8.23 12.00
N SER A 80 20.95 8.37 11.44
CA SER A 80 21.29 9.39 10.42
C SER A 80 21.43 8.81 9.02
N ASP A 81 21.85 7.54 8.91
CA ASP A 81 22.07 6.89 7.62
C ASP A 81 20.76 6.66 6.85
N PRO A 82 20.63 7.18 5.60
CA PRO A 82 19.39 7.11 4.84
C PRO A 82 18.94 5.66 4.51
N GLU A 83 19.89 4.76 4.26
CA GLU A 83 19.56 3.38 3.93
C GLU A 83 19.05 2.62 5.16
N THR A 84 19.66 2.87 6.32
CA THR A 84 19.20 2.32 7.60
C THR A 84 17.81 2.84 7.96
N LYS A 85 17.55 4.15 7.79
CA LYS A 85 16.20 4.72 7.96
C LYS A 85 15.18 4.02 7.09
N ARG A 86 15.48 3.83 5.81
CA ARG A 86 14.59 3.16 4.85
C ARG A 86 14.25 1.74 5.28
N LYS A 87 15.25 0.97 5.74
CA LYS A 87 15.05 -0.40 6.24
C LYS A 87 14.18 -0.44 7.49
N ILE A 88 14.40 0.47 8.45
CA ILE A 88 13.58 0.58 9.66
C ILE A 88 12.14 0.87 9.29
N ILE A 89 11.88 1.90 8.47
CA ILE A 89 10.53 2.29 8.05
C ILE A 89 9.82 1.13 7.36
N GLY A 90 10.52 0.43 6.46
CA GLY A 90 9.96 -0.73 5.76
C GLY A 90 9.59 -1.86 6.71
N ARG A 91 10.47 -2.20 7.65
CA ARG A 91 10.22 -3.21 8.68
C ARG A 91 9.02 -2.85 9.55
N ASP A 92 8.99 -1.63 10.08
CA ASP A 92 7.94 -1.18 10.99
C ASP A 92 6.58 -1.12 10.29
N PHE A 93 6.56 -0.71 9.01
CA PHE A 93 5.34 -0.76 8.21
C PHE A 93 4.81 -2.19 8.07
N VAL A 94 5.69 -3.15 7.76
CA VAL A 94 5.32 -4.56 7.64
C VAL A 94 4.81 -5.11 8.98
N GLU A 95 5.45 -4.79 10.09
CA GLU A 95 5.03 -5.23 11.43
C GLU A 95 3.64 -4.69 11.78
N VAL A 96 3.42 -3.38 11.67
CA VAL A 96 2.12 -2.74 11.95
C VAL A 96 1.02 -3.29 11.03
N PHE A 97 1.34 -3.43 9.74
CA PHE A 97 0.38 -4.00 8.79
C PHE A 97 0.00 -5.44 9.14
N ASN A 98 0.98 -6.26 9.53
CA ASN A 98 0.76 -7.66 9.94
C ASN A 98 -0.12 -7.75 11.17
N GLU A 99 0.15 -6.94 12.20
CA GLU A 99 -0.64 -6.89 13.44
C GLU A 99 -2.12 -6.61 13.16
N GLU A 100 -2.39 -5.75 12.20
CA GLU A 100 -3.75 -5.42 11.79
C GLU A 100 -4.39 -6.47 10.89
N ALA A 101 -3.63 -7.00 9.95
CA ALA A 101 -4.13 -7.98 8.99
C ALA A 101 -4.54 -9.30 9.66
N VAL A 102 -3.81 -9.75 10.70
CA VAL A 102 -4.15 -10.99 11.44
C VAL A 102 -5.45 -10.88 12.23
N GLN A 103 -5.93 -9.67 12.52
CA GLN A 103 -7.22 -9.44 13.18
C GLN A 103 -8.42 -9.71 12.24
N ILE A 104 -8.19 -9.70 10.93
CA ILE A 104 -9.23 -9.93 9.93
C ILE A 104 -9.36 -11.44 9.69
N LYS A 105 -10.42 -12.04 10.20
CA LYS A 105 -10.67 -13.49 10.07
C LYS A 105 -10.86 -13.89 8.61
N ASP A 106 -10.31 -15.04 8.24
CA ASP A 106 -10.51 -15.69 6.93
C ASP A 106 -10.01 -14.86 5.72
N VAL A 107 -8.99 -14.03 5.92
CA VAL A 107 -8.29 -13.37 4.80
C VAL A 107 -7.49 -14.41 4.02
N ARG A 108 -7.63 -14.41 2.70
CA ARG A 108 -6.94 -15.35 1.80
C ARG A 108 -6.04 -14.67 0.79
N TRP A 109 -6.20 -13.37 0.59
CA TRP A 109 -5.48 -12.62 -0.42
C TRP A 109 -4.86 -11.34 0.13
N LEU A 110 -3.62 -11.09 -0.29
CA LEU A 110 -2.96 -9.79 -0.17
C LEU A 110 -3.01 -9.10 -1.54
N ALA A 111 -3.63 -7.93 -1.59
CA ALA A 111 -3.61 -7.10 -2.78
C ALA A 111 -2.43 -6.13 -2.75
N GLN A 112 -1.83 -5.90 -3.91
CA GLN A 112 -0.71 -4.96 -4.09
C GLN A 112 -0.99 -4.05 -5.28
N GLY A 113 -0.57 -2.78 -5.14
CA GLY A 113 -0.67 -1.77 -6.19
C GLY A 113 0.51 -1.79 -7.18
N THR A 114 1.16 -2.95 -7.37
CA THR A 114 2.26 -3.15 -8.32
C THR A 114 1.81 -2.75 -9.73
N ILE A 115 2.63 -1.97 -10.43
CA ILE A 115 2.42 -1.56 -11.81
C ILE A 115 3.50 -2.14 -12.72
N TYR A 116 3.33 -2.04 -14.05
CA TYR A 116 4.25 -2.69 -15.01
C TYR A 116 5.71 -2.23 -14.89
N PRO A 117 6.04 -0.94 -14.68
CA PRO A 117 7.41 -0.51 -14.41
C PRO A 117 8.07 -1.25 -13.22
N ASP A 118 7.33 -1.48 -12.13
CA ASP A 118 7.85 -2.20 -10.96
C ASP A 118 8.24 -3.64 -11.31
N VAL A 119 7.46 -4.26 -12.21
CA VAL A 119 7.72 -5.63 -12.70
C VAL A 119 9.00 -5.68 -13.51
N ILE A 120 9.17 -4.76 -14.48
CA ILE A 120 10.36 -4.71 -15.36
C ILE A 120 11.61 -4.48 -14.52
N GLU A 121 11.56 -3.51 -13.62
CA GLU A 121 12.68 -3.17 -12.78
C GLU A 121 13.07 -4.29 -11.80
N SER A 122 12.11 -5.12 -11.35
CA SER A 122 12.40 -6.28 -10.51
C SER A 122 13.10 -7.42 -11.26
N VAL A 123 12.92 -7.51 -12.57
CA VAL A 123 13.53 -8.55 -13.43
C VAL A 123 14.94 -8.16 -13.90
N SER A 124 15.25 -6.87 -14.00
CA SER A 124 16.52 -6.39 -14.56
C SER A 124 17.72 -6.43 -13.60
N VAL A 125 17.58 -7.07 -12.44
CA VAL A 125 18.58 -6.94 -11.36
C VAL A 125 19.45 -8.17 -11.22
N ASN A 126 20.48 -8.26 -12.07
CA ASN A 126 21.73 -8.97 -11.80
C ASN A 126 22.84 -7.97 -11.38
N GLY A 127 22.56 -7.07 -10.41
CA GLY A 127 23.52 -6.05 -9.95
C GLY A 127 23.26 -5.62 -8.51
N PRO A 128 24.16 -4.81 -7.89
CA PRO A 128 24.08 -4.40 -6.49
C PRO A 128 22.83 -3.55 -6.12
N SER A 129 22.04 -3.13 -7.09
CA SER A 129 20.77 -2.44 -6.90
C SER A 129 19.55 -3.36 -6.66
N ALA A 130 19.76 -4.68 -6.61
CA ALA A 130 18.71 -5.67 -6.31
C ALA A 130 18.03 -5.45 -4.96
N THR A 131 18.70 -4.74 -4.06
CA THR A 131 18.27 -4.55 -2.67
C THR A 131 17.23 -3.42 -2.51
N ILE A 132 17.00 -2.58 -3.54
CA ILE A 132 16.18 -1.36 -3.40
C ILE A 132 14.68 -1.64 -3.47
N LYS A 133 14.22 -2.80 -3.96
CA LYS A 133 12.81 -3.05 -4.30
C LYS A 133 12.04 -4.01 -3.40
N SER A 134 12.64 -4.51 -2.35
CA SER A 134 11.91 -5.25 -1.30
C SER A 134 10.91 -4.37 -0.51
N HIS A 135 10.95 -3.05 -0.70
CA HIS A 135 10.20 -2.08 0.09
C HIS A 135 8.74 -1.85 -0.35
N HIS A 136 8.36 -2.27 -1.55
CA HIS A 136 6.97 -2.20 -2.02
C HIS A 136 6.20 -3.51 -1.77
N ASN A 137 6.91 -4.57 -1.42
CA ASN A 137 6.30 -5.83 -1.02
C ASN A 137 6.22 -5.89 0.50
N VAL A 138 5.03 -6.13 1.02
CA VAL A 138 4.82 -6.51 2.43
C VAL A 138 5.41 -7.92 2.60
N GLY A 139 6.74 -8.00 2.51
CA GLY A 139 7.50 -9.25 2.56
C GLY A 139 7.30 -9.95 3.89
N GLY A 140 7.04 -11.25 3.85
CA GLY A 140 6.80 -12.08 5.03
C GLY A 140 5.34 -12.22 5.46
N LEU A 141 4.41 -11.35 5.03
CA LEU A 141 2.99 -11.52 5.31
C LEU A 141 2.40 -12.75 4.62
N PRO A 142 2.66 -12.98 3.31
CA PRO A 142 2.18 -14.18 2.63
C PRO A 142 2.63 -15.47 3.31
N GLU A 143 3.88 -15.53 3.80
CA GLU A 143 4.43 -16.70 4.46
C GLU A 143 3.77 -16.98 5.83
N LYS A 144 3.60 -15.93 6.65
CA LYS A 144 3.00 -16.05 7.99
C LYS A 144 1.51 -16.37 7.96
N MET A 145 0.77 -15.81 7.00
CA MET A 145 -0.68 -15.96 6.88
C MET A 145 -1.11 -16.87 5.72
N ASN A 146 -0.16 -17.43 4.98
CA ASN A 146 -0.41 -18.25 3.78
C ASN A 146 -1.33 -17.55 2.76
N LEU A 147 -1.09 -16.23 2.54
CA LEU A 147 -1.88 -15.39 1.65
C LEU A 147 -1.44 -15.54 0.20
N ARG A 148 -2.41 -15.60 -0.70
CA ARG A 148 -2.18 -15.48 -2.15
C ARG A 148 -2.09 -14.02 -2.55
N ILE A 149 -1.31 -13.71 -3.58
CA ILE A 149 -1.11 -12.36 -4.07
C ILE A 149 -2.08 -12.04 -5.21
N VAL A 150 -2.67 -10.85 -5.19
CA VAL A 150 -3.43 -10.27 -6.31
C VAL A 150 -2.92 -8.86 -6.63
N GLU A 151 -2.56 -8.64 -7.88
CA GLU A 151 -1.97 -7.40 -8.40
C GLU A 151 -2.81 -6.90 -9.57
N PRO A 152 -3.87 -6.14 -9.33
CA PRO A 152 -4.83 -5.78 -10.38
C PRO A 152 -4.27 -4.81 -11.42
N LEU A 153 -3.17 -4.11 -11.12
CA LEU A 153 -2.57 -3.08 -11.98
C LEU A 153 -1.26 -3.55 -12.63
N ARG A 154 -0.84 -4.81 -12.42
CA ARG A 154 0.48 -5.33 -12.78
C ARG A 154 0.90 -5.11 -14.24
N LEU A 155 -0.06 -5.04 -15.15
CA LEU A 155 0.20 -4.88 -16.60
C LEU A 155 -0.01 -3.45 -17.10
N LEU A 156 -0.23 -2.48 -16.21
CA LEU A 156 -0.52 -1.10 -16.57
C LEU A 156 0.68 -0.20 -16.30
N PHE A 157 0.89 0.77 -17.19
CA PHE A 157 1.79 1.90 -16.96
C PHE A 157 1.12 2.97 -16.08
N LYS A 158 1.90 3.87 -15.52
CA LYS A 158 1.45 4.90 -14.58
C LYS A 158 0.35 5.82 -15.15
N ASP A 159 0.47 6.21 -16.41
CA ASP A 159 -0.54 7.02 -17.10
C ASP A 159 -1.84 6.24 -17.34
N GLU A 160 -1.75 4.94 -17.60
CA GLU A 160 -2.92 4.07 -17.73
C GLU A 160 -3.62 3.89 -16.38
N VAL A 161 -2.88 3.70 -15.29
CA VAL A 161 -3.44 3.66 -13.94
C VAL A 161 -4.22 4.95 -13.64
N ARG A 162 -3.67 6.13 -13.99
CA ARG A 162 -4.38 7.40 -13.83
C ARG A 162 -5.65 7.47 -14.68
N ARG A 163 -5.62 6.99 -15.93
CA ARG A 163 -6.82 6.92 -16.79
C ARG A 163 -7.91 6.02 -16.18
N VAL A 164 -7.51 4.84 -15.68
CA VAL A 164 -8.42 3.94 -14.96
C VAL A 164 -8.99 4.65 -13.73
N GLY A 165 -8.16 5.32 -12.94
CA GLY A 165 -8.59 6.07 -11.76
C GLY A 165 -9.67 7.12 -12.11
N ARG A 166 -9.50 7.89 -13.18
CA ARG A 166 -10.50 8.86 -13.67
C ARG A 166 -11.80 8.16 -14.07
N SER A 167 -11.71 7.06 -14.81
CA SER A 167 -12.91 6.29 -15.22
C SER A 167 -13.66 5.67 -14.04
N LEU A 168 -12.97 5.44 -12.92
CA LEU A 168 -13.56 4.97 -11.67
C LEU A 168 -14.18 6.09 -10.82
N GLY A 169 -14.02 7.35 -11.21
CA GLY A 169 -14.54 8.52 -10.51
C GLY A 169 -13.67 8.97 -9.33
N ILE A 170 -12.40 8.59 -9.29
CA ILE A 170 -11.44 9.05 -8.27
C ILE A 170 -11.12 10.53 -8.55
N SER A 171 -11.10 11.37 -7.51
CA SER A 171 -10.87 12.80 -7.64
C SER A 171 -9.50 13.14 -8.24
N GLU A 172 -9.42 14.21 -9.05
CA GLU A 172 -8.14 14.69 -9.60
C GLU A 172 -7.14 15.09 -8.50
N GLN A 173 -7.61 15.52 -7.34
CA GLN A 173 -6.76 15.80 -6.18
C GLN A 173 -5.96 14.56 -5.75
N LEU A 174 -6.53 13.37 -5.85
CA LEU A 174 -5.85 12.12 -5.51
C LEU A 174 -5.02 11.58 -6.69
N ILE A 175 -5.59 11.63 -7.93
CA ILE A 175 -4.93 11.11 -9.14
C ILE A 175 -3.75 11.97 -9.57
N GLY A 176 -3.89 13.31 -9.47
CA GLY A 176 -2.86 14.29 -9.82
C GLY A 176 -1.80 14.50 -8.74
N ARG A 177 -1.88 13.80 -7.64
CA ARG A 177 -0.95 13.93 -6.53
C ARG A 177 0.49 13.69 -6.97
N HIS A 178 1.38 14.62 -6.60
CA HIS A 178 2.82 14.39 -6.81
C HIS A 178 3.29 13.20 -5.98
N PRO A 179 4.21 12.38 -6.54
CA PRO A 179 4.84 11.31 -5.79
C PRO A 179 5.42 11.83 -4.47
N PHE A 180 5.14 11.11 -3.39
CA PHE A 180 5.75 11.38 -2.11
C PHE A 180 6.59 10.14 -1.75
N PRO A 181 7.83 10.32 -1.29
CA PRO A 181 8.71 9.18 -0.98
C PRO A 181 8.06 8.24 0.03
N GLY A 182 8.19 6.92 -0.15
CA GLY A 182 7.70 5.92 0.79
C GLY A 182 8.17 6.16 2.24
N PRO A 183 9.43 6.58 2.46
CA PRO A 183 9.94 6.96 3.79
C PRO A 183 9.29 8.20 4.40
N GLY A 184 8.52 8.97 3.67
CA GLY A 184 7.91 10.19 4.17
C GLY A 184 8.94 11.32 4.38
N LEU A 185 8.84 12.01 5.52
CA LEU A 185 9.71 13.13 5.90
C LEU A 185 10.95 12.71 6.70
N ALA A 186 11.30 11.41 6.70
CA ALA A 186 12.43 10.88 7.47
C ALA A 186 13.81 11.29 6.93
#